data_d1be103d3254e91bf634c41590c13459
#
_entry.id   d1be103d3254e91bf634c41590c13459
#
_cell.length_a   1.000
_cell.length_b   1.000
_cell.length_c   1.000
_cell.angle_alpha   90.00
_cell.angle_beta   90.00
_cell.angle_gamma   90.00
#
_symmetry.space_group_name_H-M   'P 1'
#
loop_
_entity.id
_entity.type
_entity.pdbx_description
1 polymer ?
#
loop_
_entity_poly.entity_id
_entity_poly.type
_entity_poly.pdbx_seq_one_letter_code
_entity_poly.pdbx_strand_id
1 'polypeptide(L)'
;MLNNSPRAAEVFLEGGVLEETLAIIRKNALDYRAMRRIPQDIVNRFRTIGVYRALVLKQFGGLELGPADFLGLVETIAEADASCGWVASFGVSATYLAALPLETLHKFYADGPDVVFAGAIFPPQKVQAGDGGFVVSGRWPYASGCTGASMIGVGIAVEGESSGLPRTAVMPASAVTIDETWNTIGLSATGSHDVVVDKVFVSEEWTFTRGGKPTLESPLYAYPSLALAAQVLSVVGLGCARRALNEVLIMGERRSITGAPALGDRPYVQLLVGEAEAELSAARALFYEITHNVWARLSAGESATEADANAVRLAATHAAQASFSVARKCFTIGGIAAVQADHILGRCLQDCAVVAQHAFMASGNYEAAGKVELGRGGRPGYP
;
A
#
# COMPACT_ATOMS: atom_id res chain seq x y z
N MET A 1 14.98 -7.75 21.96
CA MET A 1 14.81 -6.65 20.97
C MET A 1 15.55 -7.06 19.71
N LEU A 2 14.85 -7.67 18.76
CA LEU A 2 15.40 -7.96 17.42
C LEU A 2 15.24 -6.69 16.59
N ASN A 3 16.25 -5.83 16.64
CA ASN A 3 16.31 -4.60 15.85
C ASN A 3 16.82 -4.96 14.44
N ASN A 4 16.00 -5.66 13.67
CA ASN A 4 16.19 -5.84 12.23
C ASN A 4 15.28 -4.85 11.50
N SER A 5 15.51 -3.54 11.71
CA SER A 5 15.06 -2.56 10.73
C SER A 5 15.81 -2.83 9.43
N PRO A 6 15.12 -3.00 8.29
CA PRO A 6 15.79 -3.17 7.02
C PRO A 6 16.71 -1.97 6.74
N ARG A 7 17.78 -2.18 5.96
CA ARG A 7 18.71 -1.13 5.48
C ARG A 7 18.02 0.10 4.85
N ALA A 8 16.74 -0.01 4.52
CA ALA A 8 15.90 1.05 4.01
C ALA A 8 15.98 2.34 4.84
N ALA A 9 16.01 2.22 6.17
CA ALA A 9 16.13 3.40 7.01
C ALA A 9 17.40 4.20 6.70
N GLU A 10 18.53 3.55 6.43
CA GLU A 10 19.80 4.22 6.18
C GLU A 10 19.81 5.02 4.86
N VAL A 11 19.15 4.52 3.80
CA VAL A 11 19.09 5.20 2.48
C VAL A 11 18.21 6.45 2.53
N PHE A 12 17.17 6.45 3.37
CA PHE A 12 16.20 7.55 3.48
C PHE A 12 16.45 8.47 4.69
N LEU A 13 17.39 8.11 5.59
CA LEU A 13 17.73 8.89 6.79
C LEU A 13 18.69 10.04 6.53
N GLU A 14 19.31 10.12 5.34
CA GLU A 14 20.17 11.24 5.00
C GLU A 14 19.38 12.56 5.01
N GLY A 15 19.70 13.42 6.00
CA GLY A 15 19.16 14.77 6.10
C GLY A 15 18.01 14.98 7.07
N GLY A 16 17.53 13.96 7.82
CA GLY A 16 16.50 14.13 8.86
C GLY A 16 15.09 14.45 8.36
N VAL A 17 14.88 14.53 7.03
CA VAL A 17 13.58 14.89 6.42
C VAL A 17 12.52 13.83 6.71
N LEU A 18 12.90 12.56 6.78
CA LEU A 18 11.96 11.47 7.09
C LEU A 18 11.43 11.63 8.51
N GLU A 19 12.31 11.75 9.52
CA GLU A 19 11.92 11.91 10.93
C GLU A 19 11.07 13.15 11.16
N GLU A 20 11.44 14.28 10.55
CA GLU A 20 10.63 15.50 10.62
C GLU A 20 9.24 15.26 10.03
N THR A 21 9.17 14.59 8.88
CA THR A 21 7.90 14.27 8.21
C THR A 21 7.05 13.34 9.08
N LEU A 22 7.63 12.30 9.68
CA LEU A 22 6.93 11.40 10.60
C LEU A 22 6.39 12.13 11.84
N ALA A 23 7.16 13.08 12.38
CA ALA A 23 6.71 13.91 13.51
C ALA A 23 5.51 14.80 13.12
N ILE A 24 5.56 15.42 11.94
CA ILE A 24 4.45 16.23 11.37
C ILE A 24 3.21 15.36 11.17
N ILE A 25 3.36 14.17 10.59
CA ILE A 25 2.27 13.22 10.35
C ILE A 25 1.59 12.85 11.67
N ARG A 26 2.37 12.41 12.68
CA ARG A 26 1.83 12.03 14.00
C ARG A 26 1.05 13.16 14.65
N LYS A 27 1.55 14.38 14.56
CA LYS A 27 0.95 15.56 15.14
C LYS A 27 -0.41 15.93 14.51
N ASN A 28 -0.51 15.79 13.18
CA ASN A 28 -1.65 16.29 12.42
C ASN A 28 -2.59 15.19 11.88
N ALA A 29 -2.41 13.94 12.31
CA ALA A 29 -3.19 12.79 11.81
C ALA A 29 -4.71 12.95 11.94
N LEU A 30 -5.20 13.63 13.00
CA LEU A 30 -6.62 13.90 13.19
C LEU A 30 -7.15 14.92 12.17
N ASP A 31 -6.37 15.93 11.85
CA ASP A 31 -6.73 16.95 10.85
C ASP A 31 -6.83 16.31 9.45
N TYR A 32 -5.90 15.38 9.13
CA TYR A 32 -5.94 14.65 7.85
C TYR A 32 -7.18 13.76 7.74
N ARG A 33 -7.57 13.10 8.85
CA ARG A 33 -8.83 12.34 8.91
C ARG A 33 -10.05 13.24 8.70
N ALA A 34 -10.09 14.42 9.32
CA ALA A 34 -11.17 15.37 9.15
C ALA A 34 -11.25 15.92 7.72
N MET A 35 -10.12 16.16 7.08
CA MET A 35 -10.01 16.54 5.66
C MET A 35 -10.31 15.40 4.69
N ARG A 36 -10.35 14.16 5.15
CA ARG A 36 -10.48 12.93 4.33
C ARG A 36 -9.42 12.78 3.23
N ARG A 37 -8.26 13.41 3.43
CA ARG A 37 -7.10 13.35 2.54
C ARG A 37 -5.83 13.77 3.27
N ILE A 38 -4.68 13.32 2.78
CA ILE A 38 -3.42 13.93 3.18
C ILE A 38 -3.22 15.24 2.42
N PRO A 39 -2.66 16.27 3.05
CA PRO A 39 -2.45 17.56 2.39
C PRO A 39 -1.27 17.50 1.40
N GLN A 40 -1.24 18.45 0.46
CA GLN A 40 -0.24 18.50 -0.61
C GLN A 40 1.20 18.67 -0.09
N ASP A 41 1.39 19.31 1.06
CA ASP A 41 2.72 19.43 1.68
C ASP A 41 3.30 18.07 2.10
N ILE A 42 2.46 17.14 2.58
CA ILE A 42 2.90 15.76 2.88
C ILE A 42 3.25 15.01 1.59
N VAL A 43 2.47 15.16 0.51
CA VAL A 43 2.81 14.59 -0.80
C VAL A 43 4.15 15.14 -1.30
N ASN A 44 4.40 16.43 -1.12
CA ASN A 44 5.67 17.06 -1.50
C ASN A 44 6.84 16.58 -0.64
N ARG A 45 6.63 16.35 0.67
CA ARG A 45 7.63 15.72 1.55
C ARG A 45 7.93 14.29 1.11
N PHE A 46 6.93 13.51 0.68
CA PHE A 46 7.14 12.18 0.10
C PHE A 46 8.00 12.20 -1.17
N ARG A 47 7.83 13.23 -2.04
CA ARG A 47 8.76 13.46 -3.16
C ARG A 47 10.18 13.72 -2.67
N THR A 48 10.36 14.60 -1.70
CA THR A 48 11.69 14.92 -1.14
C THR A 48 12.37 13.69 -0.53
N ILE A 49 11.63 12.87 0.22
CA ILE A 49 12.10 11.60 0.79
C ILE A 49 12.47 10.60 -0.32
N GLY A 50 11.81 10.66 -1.47
CA GLY A 50 12.04 9.74 -2.59
C GLY A 50 11.05 8.57 -2.65
N VAL A 51 9.90 8.69 -1.98
CA VAL A 51 8.85 7.64 -1.98
C VAL A 51 8.44 7.23 -3.39
N TYR A 52 8.22 8.22 -4.28
CA TYR A 52 7.70 7.95 -5.62
C TYR A 52 8.77 7.48 -6.61
N ARG A 53 10.05 7.85 -6.39
CA ARG A 53 11.17 7.40 -7.22
C ARG A 53 11.88 6.15 -6.69
N ALA A 54 11.46 5.62 -5.53
CA ALA A 54 12.11 4.49 -4.86
C ALA A 54 12.26 3.27 -5.78
N LEU A 55 11.19 2.91 -6.50
CA LEU A 55 11.13 1.77 -7.42
C LEU A 55 11.24 2.16 -8.90
N VAL A 56 11.53 3.42 -9.21
CA VAL A 56 11.81 3.86 -10.58
C VAL A 56 13.25 3.47 -10.94
N LEU A 57 13.48 2.98 -12.16
CA LEU A 57 14.82 2.61 -12.62
C LEU A 57 15.76 3.83 -12.69
N LYS A 58 17.05 3.60 -12.44
CA LYS A 58 18.09 4.65 -12.49
C LYS A 58 18.14 5.38 -13.82
N GLN A 59 17.88 4.71 -14.93
CA GLN A 59 17.84 5.34 -16.26
C GLN A 59 16.78 6.44 -16.40
N PHE A 60 15.74 6.43 -15.56
CA PHE A 60 14.74 7.49 -15.46
C PHE A 60 14.97 8.41 -14.24
N GLY A 61 16.14 8.33 -13.60
CA GLY A 61 16.51 9.14 -12.44
C GLY A 61 16.01 8.58 -11.09
N GLY A 62 15.49 7.36 -11.06
CA GLY A 62 14.99 6.70 -9.84
C GLY A 62 16.10 6.10 -8.97
N LEU A 63 15.69 5.57 -7.81
CA LEU A 63 16.61 4.92 -6.86
C LEU A 63 16.82 3.43 -7.16
N GLU A 64 15.88 2.80 -7.86
CA GLU A 64 15.91 1.37 -8.21
C GLU A 64 16.14 0.46 -7.00
N LEU A 65 15.43 0.75 -5.90
CA LEU A 65 15.53 -0.02 -4.66
C LEU A 65 14.86 -1.39 -4.79
N GLY A 66 15.30 -2.32 -3.97
CA GLY A 66 14.63 -3.61 -3.82
C GLY A 66 13.26 -3.46 -3.14
N PRO A 67 12.34 -4.44 -3.35
CA PRO A 67 11.01 -4.39 -2.75
C PRO A 67 11.04 -4.24 -1.22
N ALA A 68 11.95 -4.95 -0.52
CA ALA A 68 12.02 -4.90 0.94
C ALA A 68 12.36 -3.51 1.48
N ASP A 69 13.22 -2.76 0.79
CA ASP A 69 13.59 -1.40 1.20
C ASP A 69 12.41 -0.44 1.07
N PHE A 70 11.67 -0.52 -0.04
CA PHE A 70 10.46 0.28 -0.23
C PHE A 70 9.36 -0.09 0.77
N LEU A 71 9.14 -1.39 1.01
CA LEU A 71 8.17 -1.87 1.98
C LEU A 71 8.51 -1.38 3.40
N GLY A 72 9.79 -1.39 3.78
CA GLY A 72 10.25 -0.85 5.07
C GLY A 72 9.98 0.65 5.24
N LEU A 73 10.14 1.44 4.17
CA LEU A 73 9.78 2.86 4.18
C LEU A 73 8.27 3.04 4.39
N VAL A 74 7.45 2.30 3.65
CA VAL A 74 5.98 2.34 3.80
C VAL A 74 5.54 1.91 5.20
N GLU A 75 6.14 0.84 5.76
CA GLU A 75 5.89 0.39 7.14
C GLU A 75 6.17 1.50 8.16
N THR A 76 7.31 2.18 8.01
CA THR A 76 7.73 3.28 8.88
C THR A 76 6.75 4.48 8.81
N ILE A 77 6.31 4.84 7.61
CA ILE A 77 5.31 5.91 7.43
C ILE A 77 3.95 5.47 8.03
N ALA A 78 3.57 4.21 7.84
CA ALA A 78 2.31 3.67 8.35
C ALA A 78 2.28 3.57 9.88
N GLU A 79 3.42 3.39 10.55
CA GLU A 79 3.52 3.48 12.00
C GLU A 79 3.24 4.92 12.50
N ALA A 80 3.57 5.93 11.73
CA ALA A 80 3.18 7.30 12.05
C ALA A 80 1.68 7.55 11.84
N ASP A 81 1.14 7.17 10.65
CA ASP A 81 -0.28 7.18 10.32
C ASP A 81 -0.55 6.22 9.15
N ALA A 82 -1.54 5.34 9.31
CA ALA A 82 -1.87 4.31 8.33
C ALA A 82 -2.35 4.88 6.99
N SER A 83 -3.10 5.99 6.98
CA SER A 83 -3.55 6.63 5.74
C SER A 83 -2.37 7.22 4.96
N CYS A 84 -1.41 7.82 5.65
CA CYS A 84 -0.18 8.32 5.05
C CYS A 84 0.66 7.17 4.45
N GLY A 85 0.80 6.05 5.19
CA GLY A 85 1.45 4.84 4.69
C GLY A 85 0.75 4.27 3.45
N TRP A 86 -0.59 4.24 3.45
CA TRP A 86 -1.38 3.80 2.30
C TRP A 86 -1.14 4.65 1.07
N VAL A 87 -1.12 5.97 1.20
CA VAL A 87 -0.84 6.86 0.06
C VAL A 87 0.61 6.74 -0.40
N ALA A 88 1.58 6.63 0.52
CA ALA A 88 2.98 6.40 0.19
C ALA A 88 3.19 5.07 -0.57
N SER A 89 2.39 4.04 -0.29
CA SER A 89 2.49 2.73 -0.95
C SER A 89 2.31 2.79 -2.47
N PHE A 90 1.67 3.82 -2.99
CA PHE A 90 1.49 4.02 -4.44
C PHE A 90 2.78 4.38 -5.19
N GLY A 91 3.90 4.60 -4.51
CA GLY A 91 5.23 4.58 -5.12
C GLY A 91 5.54 3.26 -5.86
N VAL A 92 4.80 2.18 -5.54
CA VAL A 92 4.83 0.90 -6.29
C VAL A 92 4.40 1.04 -7.75
N SER A 93 3.73 2.12 -8.12
CA SER A 93 3.19 2.31 -9.47
C SER A 93 4.24 2.15 -10.58
N ALA A 94 5.49 2.48 -10.31
CA ALA A 94 6.60 2.29 -11.24
C ALA A 94 6.70 0.85 -11.77
N THR A 95 6.35 -0.16 -10.96
CA THR A 95 6.49 -1.57 -11.36
C THR A 95 5.42 -2.03 -12.35
N TYR A 96 4.21 -1.48 -12.31
CA TYR A 96 3.17 -1.84 -13.28
C TYR A 96 3.08 -0.86 -14.45
N LEU A 97 3.47 0.40 -14.27
CA LEU A 97 3.67 1.35 -15.37
C LEU A 97 4.80 0.91 -16.32
N ALA A 98 5.71 0.04 -15.85
CA ALA A 98 6.75 -0.59 -16.68
C ALA A 98 6.21 -1.36 -17.90
N ALA A 99 4.91 -1.66 -17.95
CA ALA A 99 4.24 -2.26 -19.10
C ALA A 99 3.83 -1.22 -20.20
N LEU A 100 4.01 0.09 -19.94
CA LEU A 100 3.88 1.12 -20.98
C LEU A 100 5.01 0.99 -22.00
N PRO A 101 4.78 1.41 -23.28
CA PRO A 101 5.83 1.51 -24.29
C PRO A 101 7.02 2.37 -23.79
N LEU A 102 8.24 2.03 -24.22
CA LEU A 102 9.46 2.72 -23.75
C LEU A 102 9.41 4.23 -24.03
N GLU A 103 8.97 4.64 -25.21
CA GLU A 103 8.79 6.04 -25.58
C GLU A 103 7.80 6.77 -24.65
N THR A 104 6.76 6.08 -24.23
CA THR A 104 5.78 6.62 -23.27
C THR A 104 6.38 6.73 -21.88
N LEU A 105 7.21 5.76 -21.46
CA LEU A 105 7.94 5.86 -20.19
C LEU A 105 8.89 7.06 -20.17
N HIS A 106 9.61 7.34 -21.28
CA HIS A 106 10.42 8.54 -21.40
C HIS A 106 9.60 9.83 -21.29
N LYS A 107 8.42 9.88 -21.91
CA LYS A 107 7.49 11.02 -21.77
C LYS A 107 6.95 11.12 -20.34
N PHE A 108 6.62 9.97 -19.71
CA PHE A 108 6.06 9.91 -18.35
C PHE A 108 7.03 10.45 -17.30
N TYR A 109 8.33 10.19 -17.46
CA TYR A 109 9.38 10.63 -16.54
C TYR A 109 10.19 11.84 -17.05
N ALA A 110 9.71 12.55 -18.09
CA ALA A 110 10.45 13.66 -18.69
C ALA A 110 10.77 14.79 -17.69
N ASP A 111 9.84 15.06 -16.76
CA ASP A 111 10.01 16.09 -15.72
C ASP A 111 10.62 15.54 -14.42
N GLY A 112 11.12 14.31 -14.44
CA GLY A 112 11.75 13.64 -13.30
C GLY A 112 11.00 12.41 -12.79
N PRO A 113 11.65 11.64 -11.88
CA PRO A 113 11.16 10.33 -11.44
C PRO A 113 10.04 10.39 -10.39
N ASP A 114 9.78 11.54 -9.78
CA ASP A 114 8.83 11.67 -8.65
C ASP A 114 7.39 11.91 -9.11
N VAL A 115 6.94 11.16 -10.12
CA VAL A 115 5.57 11.23 -10.61
C VAL A 115 4.63 10.59 -9.61
N VAL A 116 3.64 11.33 -9.14
CA VAL A 116 2.60 10.83 -8.24
C VAL A 116 1.47 10.26 -9.06
N PHE A 117 1.35 8.93 -9.06
CA PHE A 117 0.32 8.21 -9.79
C PHE A 117 -0.75 7.68 -8.83
N ALA A 118 -2.01 7.89 -9.16
CA ALA A 118 -3.14 7.22 -8.52
C ALA A 118 -3.93 6.41 -9.54
N GLY A 119 -4.48 5.27 -9.12
CA GLY A 119 -5.21 4.38 -10.00
C GLY A 119 -6.53 3.89 -9.42
N ALA A 120 -7.55 3.79 -10.28
CA ALA A 120 -8.83 3.16 -9.99
C ALA A 120 -9.21 2.24 -11.15
N ILE A 121 -9.03 0.93 -10.97
CA ILE A 121 -9.09 -0.04 -12.06
C ILE A 121 -10.47 -0.70 -12.16
N PHE A 122 -11.19 -0.82 -11.07
CA PHE A 122 -12.46 -1.54 -10.99
C PHE A 122 -13.61 -0.67 -10.49
N PRO A 123 -14.83 -0.86 -11.06
CA PRO A 123 -15.13 -1.67 -12.26
C PRO A 123 -14.59 -1.02 -13.53
N PRO A 124 -14.03 -1.80 -14.48
CA PRO A 124 -13.60 -1.22 -15.76
C PRO A 124 -14.80 -0.70 -16.54
N GLN A 125 -14.65 0.47 -17.14
CA GLN A 125 -15.72 1.10 -17.94
C GLN A 125 -15.50 0.81 -19.43
N LYS A 126 -16.60 0.55 -20.14
CA LYS A 126 -16.56 0.37 -21.60
C LYS A 126 -16.10 1.66 -22.27
N VAL A 127 -15.18 1.54 -23.22
CA VAL A 127 -14.66 2.67 -23.98
C VAL A 127 -15.03 2.54 -25.47
N GLN A 128 -15.06 3.69 -26.15
CA GLN A 128 -15.20 3.74 -27.59
C GLN A 128 -13.80 3.75 -28.21
N ALA A 129 -13.54 2.80 -29.13
CA ALA A 129 -12.32 2.82 -29.91
C ALA A 129 -12.36 4.03 -30.87
N GLY A 130 -11.23 4.73 -30.96
CA GLY A 130 -10.97 5.82 -31.87
C GLY A 130 -9.74 5.51 -32.71
N ASP A 131 -9.39 6.40 -33.65
CA ASP A 131 -8.17 6.25 -34.44
C ASP A 131 -6.93 6.41 -33.52
N GLY A 132 -6.23 5.30 -33.29
CA GLY A 132 -5.02 5.24 -32.48
C GLY A 132 -5.23 5.36 -30.96
N GLY A 133 -6.45 5.13 -30.43
CA GLY A 133 -6.72 5.19 -28.99
C GLY A 133 -8.18 4.99 -28.62
N PHE A 134 -8.54 5.53 -27.46
CA PHE A 134 -9.83 5.33 -26.83
C PHE A 134 -10.42 6.65 -26.32
N VAL A 135 -11.72 6.84 -26.50
CA VAL A 135 -12.48 7.89 -25.82
C VAL A 135 -12.98 7.34 -24.49
N VAL A 136 -12.42 7.84 -23.40
CA VAL A 136 -12.69 7.38 -22.05
C VAL A 136 -13.74 8.25 -21.40
N SER A 137 -14.80 7.64 -20.90
CA SER A 137 -15.82 8.28 -20.06
C SER A 137 -16.28 7.31 -19.01
N GLY A 138 -16.50 7.80 -17.79
CA GLY A 138 -16.99 6.96 -16.71
C GLY A 138 -16.68 7.50 -15.32
N ARG A 139 -17.02 6.69 -14.32
CA ARG A 139 -16.76 6.94 -12.90
C ARG A 139 -16.09 5.71 -12.28
N TRP A 140 -15.01 5.92 -11.57
CA TRP A 140 -14.27 4.87 -10.88
C TRP A 140 -14.12 5.22 -9.40
N PRO A 141 -14.58 4.36 -8.49
CA PRO A 141 -14.42 4.54 -7.06
C PRO A 141 -13.01 4.13 -6.58
N TYR A 142 -12.69 4.51 -5.36
CA TYR A 142 -11.50 4.07 -4.65
C TYR A 142 -10.16 4.52 -5.26
N ALA A 143 -10.10 5.72 -5.85
CA ALA A 143 -8.87 6.31 -6.37
C ALA A 143 -8.00 6.87 -5.23
N SER A 144 -7.41 6.00 -4.41
CA SER A 144 -6.60 6.41 -3.26
C SER A 144 -5.47 7.35 -3.67
N GLY A 145 -5.32 8.46 -2.93
CA GLY A 145 -4.28 9.46 -3.20
C GLY A 145 -4.55 10.36 -4.41
N CYS A 146 -5.72 10.27 -5.05
CA CYS A 146 -6.03 11.03 -6.26
C CYS A 146 -5.91 12.55 -6.08
N THR A 147 -6.16 13.07 -4.88
CA THR A 147 -6.08 14.50 -4.58
C THR A 147 -4.65 15.07 -4.65
N GLY A 148 -3.63 14.22 -4.55
CA GLY A 148 -2.22 14.60 -4.65
C GLY A 148 -1.54 14.13 -5.94
N ALA A 149 -2.26 13.39 -6.80
CA ALA A 149 -1.70 12.78 -7.99
C ALA A 149 -1.44 13.81 -9.10
N SER A 150 -0.38 13.58 -9.88
CA SER A 150 -0.11 14.29 -11.13
C SER A 150 -0.64 13.51 -12.34
N MET A 151 -0.71 12.18 -12.23
CA MET A 151 -1.22 11.27 -13.25
C MET A 151 -2.26 10.32 -12.65
N ILE A 152 -3.31 10.05 -13.39
CA ILE A 152 -4.41 9.14 -13.00
C ILE A 152 -4.49 7.99 -14.01
N GLY A 153 -4.67 6.78 -13.48
CA GLY A 153 -4.95 5.58 -14.27
C GLY A 153 -6.33 5.03 -13.99
N VAL A 154 -7.12 4.78 -15.01
CA VAL A 154 -8.47 4.20 -14.85
C VAL A 154 -8.63 2.92 -15.66
N GLY A 155 -9.35 1.95 -15.12
CA GLY A 155 -9.61 0.68 -15.79
C GLY A 155 -10.61 0.82 -16.92
N ILE A 156 -10.24 0.35 -18.12
CA ILE A 156 -11.10 0.35 -19.30
C ILE A 156 -11.35 -1.07 -19.78
N ALA A 157 -12.53 -1.29 -20.36
CA ALA A 157 -12.92 -2.52 -21.01
C ALA A 157 -13.02 -2.27 -22.52
N VAL A 158 -12.12 -2.88 -23.28
CA VAL A 158 -12.06 -2.79 -24.74
C VAL A 158 -12.78 -3.99 -25.32
N GLU A 159 -13.66 -3.76 -26.32
CA GLU A 159 -14.39 -4.84 -26.95
C GLU A 159 -13.44 -5.79 -27.70
N GLY A 160 -13.62 -7.09 -27.48
CA GLY A 160 -12.76 -8.14 -28.04
C GLY A 160 -11.51 -8.47 -27.26
N GLU A 161 -11.17 -7.73 -26.20
CA GLU A 161 -10.11 -8.14 -25.27
C GLU A 161 -10.61 -9.21 -24.29
N SER A 162 -9.78 -10.25 -24.08
CA SER A 162 -10.14 -11.39 -23.24
C SER A 162 -10.15 -11.03 -21.74
N SER A 163 -10.86 -11.84 -20.96
CA SER A 163 -11.08 -11.74 -19.52
C SER A 163 -9.79 -11.89 -18.69
N GLY A 164 -8.92 -10.90 -18.70
CA GLY A 164 -7.80 -10.77 -17.79
C GLY A 164 -8.00 -9.59 -16.83
N LEU A 165 -6.90 -9.07 -16.29
CA LEU A 165 -6.93 -7.76 -15.64
C LEU A 165 -7.25 -6.69 -16.69
N PRO A 166 -8.07 -5.67 -16.34
CA PRO A 166 -8.46 -4.66 -17.28
C PRO A 166 -7.27 -3.85 -17.78
N ARG A 167 -7.37 -3.36 -19.01
CA ARG A 167 -6.46 -2.34 -19.52
C ARG A 167 -6.62 -1.08 -18.69
N THR A 168 -5.53 -0.39 -18.41
CA THR A 168 -5.52 0.88 -17.69
C THR A 168 -5.18 2.00 -18.65
N ALA A 169 -6.04 3.00 -18.74
CA ALA A 169 -5.79 4.23 -19.47
C ALA A 169 -5.19 5.28 -18.54
N VAL A 170 -4.06 5.88 -18.92
CA VAL A 170 -3.28 6.84 -18.13
C VAL A 170 -3.46 8.24 -18.72
N MET A 171 -3.75 9.21 -17.86
CA MET A 171 -3.97 10.60 -18.24
C MET A 171 -3.50 11.57 -17.16
N PRO A 172 -3.22 12.84 -17.50
CA PRO A 172 -2.95 13.88 -16.50
C PRO A 172 -4.11 14.04 -15.52
N ALA A 173 -3.82 14.26 -14.25
CA ALA A 173 -4.86 14.49 -13.23
C ALA A 173 -5.76 15.69 -13.56
N SER A 174 -5.26 16.67 -14.32
CA SER A 174 -6.05 17.81 -14.81
C SER A 174 -7.16 17.46 -15.77
N ALA A 175 -7.12 16.27 -16.39
CA ALA A 175 -8.17 15.76 -17.29
C ALA A 175 -9.29 15.01 -16.53
N VAL A 176 -9.20 14.93 -15.21
CA VAL A 176 -10.10 14.13 -14.37
C VAL A 176 -10.76 15.04 -13.33
N THR A 177 -12.04 14.81 -13.08
CA THR A 177 -12.75 15.43 -11.95
C THR A 177 -12.74 14.49 -10.76
N ILE A 178 -12.36 14.98 -9.59
CA ILE A 178 -12.44 14.24 -8.33
C ILE A 178 -13.77 14.58 -7.66
N ASP A 179 -14.58 13.56 -7.40
CA ASP A 179 -15.83 13.67 -6.63
C ASP A 179 -15.55 13.17 -5.21
N GLU A 180 -15.63 14.06 -4.21
CA GLU A 180 -15.21 13.80 -2.83
C GLU A 180 -16.18 12.89 -2.08
N THR A 181 -16.25 11.62 -2.46
CA THR A 181 -17.14 10.58 -1.94
C THR A 181 -16.58 9.80 -0.74
N TRP A 182 -15.25 9.83 -0.52
CA TRP A 182 -14.60 9.01 0.50
C TRP A 182 -15.04 9.36 1.92
N ASN A 183 -15.78 8.45 2.57
CA ASN A 183 -16.25 8.61 3.95
C ASN A 183 -16.30 7.24 4.64
N THR A 184 -15.26 6.90 5.38
CA THR A 184 -15.01 5.56 5.91
C THR A 184 -14.58 5.60 7.36
N ILE A 185 -14.75 4.47 8.07
CA ILE A 185 -14.36 4.31 9.47
C ILE A 185 -12.85 4.29 9.67
N GLY A 186 -12.08 3.75 8.71
CA GLY A 186 -10.62 3.66 8.76
C GLY A 186 -10.01 4.05 7.42
N LEU A 187 -8.69 4.31 7.42
CA LEU A 187 -7.95 4.86 6.28
C LEU A 187 -8.63 6.11 5.70
N SER A 188 -9.27 6.90 6.55
CA SER A 188 -10.14 7.99 6.14
C SER A 188 -9.40 9.15 5.47
N ALA A 189 -8.09 9.31 5.75
CA ALA A 189 -7.26 10.35 5.14
C ALA A 189 -6.58 9.91 3.83
N THR A 190 -6.93 8.76 3.25
CA THR A 190 -6.33 8.31 1.99
C THR A 190 -6.84 9.05 0.77
N GLY A 191 -7.94 9.82 0.90
CA GLY A 191 -8.55 10.51 -0.22
C GLY A 191 -8.96 9.55 -1.34
N SER A 192 -9.50 8.37 -0.97
CA SER A 192 -9.90 7.35 -1.94
C SER A 192 -11.24 7.71 -2.60
N HIS A 193 -11.30 8.92 -3.11
CA HIS A 193 -12.49 9.49 -3.76
C HIS A 193 -12.79 8.82 -5.10
N ASP A 194 -13.96 9.11 -5.65
CA ASP A 194 -14.29 8.72 -7.01
C ASP A 194 -13.59 9.67 -7.99
N VAL A 195 -13.13 9.10 -9.11
CA VAL A 195 -12.66 9.88 -10.25
C VAL A 195 -13.65 9.77 -11.41
N VAL A 196 -13.93 10.92 -12.03
CA VAL A 196 -14.86 11.04 -13.14
C VAL A 196 -14.12 11.57 -14.35
N VAL A 197 -14.24 10.86 -15.47
CA VAL A 197 -13.67 11.24 -16.76
C VAL A 197 -14.82 11.47 -17.74
N ASP A 198 -14.80 12.57 -18.49
CA ASP A 198 -15.80 12.89 -19.49
C ASP A 198 -15.14 13.11 -20.85
N LYS A 199 -15.29 12.13 -21.74
CA LYS A 199 -14.87 12.14 -23.15
C LYS A 199 -13.40 12.52 -23.37
N VAL A 200 -12.49 12.00 -22.52
CA VAL A 200 -11.06 12.22 -22.70
C VAL A 200 -10.52 11.21 -23.70
N PHE A 201 -9.86 11.68 -24.74
CA PHE A 201 -9.13 10.81 -25.67
C PHE A 201 -7.78 10.41 -25.05
N VAL A 202 -7.53 9.11 -24.98
CA VAL A 202 -6.27 8.54 -24.53
C VAL A 202 -5.70 7.70 -25.66
N SER A 203 -4.52 8.07 -26.17
CA SER A 203 -3.86 7.28 -27.23
C SER A 203 -3.46 5.91 -26.70
N GLU A 204 -3.42 4.91 -27.57
CA GLU A 204 -3.13 3.52 -27.20
C GLU A 204 -1.79 3.38 -26.46
N GLU A 205 -0.78 4.17 -26.82
CA GLU A 205 0.53 4.21 -26.18
C GLU A 205 0.49 4.61 -24.69
N TRP A 206 -0.58 5.29 -24.23
CA TRP A 206 -0.84 5.64 -22.85
C TRP A 206 -1.74 4.63 -22.12
N THR A 207 -1.79 3.42 -22.64
CA THR A 207 -2.52 2.32 -22.00
C THR A 207 -1.63 1.13 -21.75
N PHE A 208 -1.93 0.36 -20.69
CA PHE A 208 -1.24 -0.88 -20.38
C PHE A 208 -2.17 -1.86 -19.66
N THR A 209 -1.87 -3.14 -19.72
CA THR A 209 -2.54 -4.16 -18.89
C THR A 209 -1.72 -4.37 -17.62
N ARG A 210 -2.34 -4.20 -16.47
CA ARG A 210 -1.67 -4.43 -15.19
C ARG A 210 -1.19 -5.87 -15.08
N GLY A 211 0.07 -6.08 -14.69
CA GLY A 211 0.69 -7.40 -14.71
C GLY A 211 1.11 -7.88 -16.11
N GLY A 212 0.96 -7.03 -17.15
CA GLY A 212 1.51 -7.28 -18.49
C GLY A 212 3.04 -7.33 -18.47
N LYS A 213 3.61 -7.83 -19.57
CA LYS A 213 5.06 -7.93 -19.73
C LYS A 213 5.69 -6.52 -19.68
N PRO A 214 6.69 -6.29 -18.81
CA PRO A 214 7.43 -5.03 -18.79
C PRO A 214 8.17 -4.80 -20.11
N THR A 215 8.30 -3.53 -20.50
CA THR A 215 9.04 -3.13 -21.71
C THR A 215 10.56 -3.21 -21.50
N LEU A 216 11.01 -3.10 -20.25
CA LEU A 216 12.42 -3.17 -19.88
C LEU A 216 12.68 -4.36 -18.98
N GLU A 217 13.86 -4.97 -19.15
CA GLU A 217 14.32 -6.05 -18.29
C GLU A 217 14.98 -5.47 -17.04
N SER A 218 14.47 -5.88 -15.86
CA SER A 218 15.04 -5.57 -14.55
C SER A 218 14.56 -6.61 -13.55
N PRO A 219 15.38 -7.03 -12.59
CA PRO A 219 14.92 -7.87 -11.46
C PRO A 219 13.71 -7.28 -10.75
N LEU A 220 13.64 -5.95 -10.66
CA LEU A 220 12.52 -5.24 -10.05
C LEU A 220 11.21 -5.46 -10.82
N TYR A 221 11.26 -5.43 -12.13
CA TYR A 221 10.08 -5.65 -12.97
C TYR A 221 9.75 -7.14 -13.17
N ALA A 222 10.72 -8.03 -12.90
CA ALA A 222 10.48 -9.47 -12.83
C ALA A 222 9.82 -9.91 -11.52
N TYR A 223 9.82 -9.06 -10.49
CA TYR A 223 9.13 -9.36 -9.23
C TYR A 223 7.61 -9.44 -9.47
N PRO A 224 6.88 -10.43 -8.86
CA PRO A 224 5.46 -10.63 -9.13
C PRO A 224 4.62 -9.39 -8.80
N SER A 225 4.29 -8.60 -9.81
CA SER A 225 3.72 -7.24 -9.64
C SER A 225 2.37 -7.22 -8.95
N LEU A 226 1.51 -8.23 -9.16
CA LEU A 226 0.22 -8.35 -8.48
C LEU A 226 0.37 -8.73 -7.01
N ALA A 227 1.35 -9.60 -6.70
CA ALA A 227 1.67 -9.97 -5.34
C ALA A 227 2.34 -8.80 -4.59
N LEU A 228 3.25 -8.06 -5.26
CA LEU A 228 3.83 -6.84 -4.71
C LEU A 228 2.76 -5.78 -4.40
N ALA A 229 1.75 -5.66 -5.26
CA ALA A 229 0.62 -4.77 -4.99
C ALA A 229 -0.17 -5.14 -3.71
N ALA A 230 -0.24 -6.42 -3.36
CA ALA A 230 -0.80 -6.84 -2.08
C ALA A 230 0.16 -6.55 -0.92
N GLN A 231 1.47 -6.74 -1.12
CA GLN A 231 2.47 -6.46 -0.08
C GLN A 231 2.50 -4.98 0.33
N VAL A 232 2.53 -4.06 -0.63
CA VAL A 232 2.60 -2.62 -0.33
C VAL A 232 1.37 -2.08 0.41
N LEU A 233 0.22 -2.75 0.27
CA LEU A 233 -0.99 -2.43 1.01
C LEU A 233 -1.02 -3.12 2.39
N SER A 234 -0.58 -4.37 2.47
CA SER A 234 -0.60 -5.14 3.72
C SER A 234 0.45 -4.67 4.72
N VAL A 235 1.61 -4.18 4.26
CA VAL A 235 2.67 -3.65 5.14
C VAL A 235 2.20 -2.43 5.95
N VAL A 236 1.21 -1.69 5.43
CA VAL A 236 0.53 -0.61 6.16
C VAL A 236 -0.12 -1.14 7.45
N GLY A 237 -0.71 -2.33 7.39
CA GLY A 237 -1.25 -3.01 8.56
C GLY A 237 -0.17 -3.30 9.60
N LEU A 238 1.01 -3.80 9.17
CA LEU A 238 2.13 -4.09 10.09
C LEU A 238 2.58 -2.84 10.85
N GLY A 239 2.79 -1.71 10.14
CA GLY A 239 3.16 -0.44 10.77
C GLY A 239 2.07 0.07 11.72
N CYS A 240 0.80 0.01 11.31
CA CYS A 240 -0.34 0.42 12.12
C CYS A 240 -0.50 -0.43 13.38
N ALA A 241 -0.34 -1.77 13.28
CA ALA A 241 -0.40 -2.68 14.42
C ALA A 241 0.77 -2.45 15.39
N ARG A 242 1.98 -2.18 14.89
CA ARG A 242 3.14 -1.78 15.71
C ARG A 242 2.85 -0.49 16.47
N ARG A 243 2.25 0.49 15.83
CA ARG A 243 1.81 1.73 16.49
C ARG A 243 0.85 1.47 17.63
N ALA A 244 -0.15 0.60 17.42
CA ALA A 244 -1.12 0.24 18.45
C ALA A 244 -0.44 -0.46 19.64
N LEU A 245 0.49 -1.38 19.38
CA LEU A 245 1.21 -2.09 20.43
C LEU A 245 2.14 -1.16 21.22
N ASN A 246 2.84 -0.25 20.55
CA ASN A 246 3.68 0.76 21.20
C ASN A 246 2.84 1.67 22.13
N GLU A 247 1.61 2.06 21.72
CA GLU A 247 0.73 2.82 22.62
C GLU A 247 0.32 2.03 23.86
N VAL A 248 0.02 0.74 23.71
CA VAL A 248 -0.28 -0.13 24.86
C VAL A 248 0.89 -0.21 25.84
N LEU A 249 2.14 -0.30 25.34
CA LEU A 249 3.34 -0.30 26.18
C LEU A 249 3.46 1.01 26.97
N ILE A 250 3.22 2.16 26.33
CA ILE A 250 3.19 3.48 26.99
C ILE A 250 2.08 3.55 28.04
N MET A 251 0.88 3.03 27.71
CA MET A 251 -0.25 3.00 28.64
C MET A 251 0.02 2.07 29.84
N GLY A 252 0.87 1.04 29.68
CA GLY A 252 1.21 0.08 30.71
C GLY A 252 1.74 0.74 31.99
N GLU A 253 2.44 1.86 31.89
CA GLU A 253 2.99 2.61 32.99
C GLU A 253 1.94 3.47 33.76
N ARG A 254 0.75 3.67 33.19
CA ARG A 254 -0.29 4.53 33.75
C ARG A 254 -0.92 3.89 34.99
N ARG A 255 -0.88 4.61 36.12
CA ARG A 255 -1.56 4.21 37.35
C ARG A 255 -3.07 4.41 37.23
N SER A 256 -3.82 3.48 37.82
CA SER A 256 -5.27 3.61 37.89
C SER A 256 -5.68 4.67 38.93
N ILE A 257 -6.68 5.50 38.57
CA ILE A 257 -7.32 6.47 39.51
C ILE A 257 -8.07 5.77 40.62
N THR A 258 -8.51 4.54 40.41
CA THR A 258 -9.35 3.75 41.34
C THR A 258 -8.55 2.93 42.35
N GLY A 259 -7.22 3.07 42.40
CA GLY A 259 -6.35 2.25 43.27
C GLY A 259 -6.11 0.82 42.77
N ALA A 260 -6.65 0.46 41.57
CA ALA A 260 -6.31 -0.80 40.94
C ALA A 260 -4.83 -0.83 40.47
N PRO A 261 -4.22 -2.01 40.27
CA PRO A 261 -2.86 -2.11 39.73
C PRO A 261 -2.69 -1.32 38.42
N ALA A 262 -1.46 -0.85 38.17
CA ALA A 262 -1.13 -0.26 36.87
C ALA A 262 -1.55 -1.20 35.74
N LEU A 263 -1.83 -0.65 34.55
CA LEU A 263 -2.34 -1.45 33.43
C LEU A 263 -1.38 -2.61 33.09
N GLY A 264 -0.07 -2.34 33.08
CA GLY A 264 0.98 -3.32 32.80
C GLY A 264 1.16 -4.40 33.88
N ASP A 265 0.66 -4.18 35.10
CA ASP A 265 0.74 -5.15 36.21
C ASP A 265 -0.41 -6.15 36.19
N ARG A 266 -1.35 -6.02 35.24
CA ARG A 266 -2.53 -6.89 35.16
C ARG A 266 -2.22 -8.14 34.33
N PRO A 267 -2.42 -9.36 34.88
CA PRO A 267 -2.05 -10.60 34.19
C PRO A 267 -2.64 -10.75 32.79
N TYR A 268 -3.92 -10.33 32.60
CA TYR A 268 -4.57 -10.42 31.27
C TYR A 268 -3.93 -9.45 30.26
N VAL A 269 -3.40 -8.30 30.69
CA VAL A 269 -2.69 -7.36 29.80
C VAL A 269 -1.35 -7.95 29.40
N GLN A 270 -0.60 -8.51 30.36
CA GLN A 270 0.67 -9.17 30.09
C GLN A 270 0.52 -10.32 29.11
N LEU A 271 -0.53 -11.14 29.27
CA LEU A 271 -0.87 -12.22 28.33
C LEU A 271 -1.14 -11.68 26.93
N LEU A 272 -2.06 -10.70 26.78
CA LEU A 272 -2.43 -10.15 25.49
C LEU A 272 -1.28 -9.42 24.80
N VAL A 273 -0.41 -8.73 25.54
CA VAL A 273 0.80 -8.09 25.01
C VAL A 273 1.76 -9.14 24.47
N GLY A 274 1.99 -10.21 25.23
CA GLY A 274 2.86 -11.31 24.79
C GLY A 274 2.34 -11.99 23.51
N GLU A 275 1.04 -12.29 23.46
CA GLU A 275 0.41 -12.84 22.26
C GLU A 275 0.49 -11.88 21.06
N ALA A 276 0.21 -10.57 21.27
CA ALA A 276 0.23 -9.57 20.21
C ALA A 276 1.64 -9.38 19.64
N GLU A 277 2.67 -9.34 20.51
CA GLU A 277 4.06 -9.22 20.08
C GLU A 277 4.51 -10.45 19.29
N ALA A 278 4.19 -11.66 19.75
CA ALA A 278 4.54 -12.89 19.06
C ALA A 278 3.86 -12.97 17.68
N GLU A 279 2.57 -12.66 17.61
CA GLU A 279 1.80 -12.70 16.37
C GLU A 279 2.31 -11.68 15.34
N LEU A 280 2.54 -10.43 15.76
CA LEU A 280 3.03 -9.37 14.89
C LEU A 280 4.46 -9.68 14.39
N SER A 281 5.34 -10.10 15.29
CA SER A 281 6.73 -10.42 14.96
C SER A 281 6.82 -11.62 14.00
N ALA A 282 6.01 -12.67 14.20
CA ALA A 282 5.98 -13.82 13.31
C ALA A 282 5.46 -13.45 11.91
N ALA A 283 4.36 -12.69 11.83
CA ALA A 283 3.80 -12.25 10.55
C ALA A 283 4.78 -11.35 9.78
N ARG A 284 5.45 -10.43 10.49
CA ARG A 284 6.46 -9.55 9.91
C ARG A 284 7.70 -10.31 9.44
N ALA A 285 8.19 -11.27 10.22
CA ALA A 285 9.34 -12.08 9.85
C ALA A 285 9.05 -12.89 8.58
N LEU A 286 7.91 -13.59 8.51
CA LEU A 286 7.47 -14.31 7.31
C LEU A 286 7.39 -13.39 6.09
N PHE A 287 6.79 -12.21 6.25
CA PHE A 287 6.61 -11.23 5.18
C PHE A 287 7.94 -10.79 4.56
N TYR A 288 8.90 -10.39 5.38
CA TYR A 288 10.19 -9.92 4.89
C TYR A 288 11.12 -11.05 4.44
N GLU A 289 11.09 -12.22 5.08
CA GLU A 289 11.87 -13.37 4.67
C GLU A 289 11.51 -13.80 3.23
N ILE A 290 10.22 -13.95 2.95
CA ILE A 290 9.75 -14.31 1.60
C ILE A 290 10.13 -13.21 0.60
N THR A 291 9.98 -11.94 0.97
CA THR A 291 10.36 -10.80 0.11
C THR A 291 11.85 -10.87 -0.25
N HIS A 292 12.72 -11.07 0.74
CA HIS A 292 14.17 -11.17 0.52
C HIS A 292 14.56 -12.39 -0.33
N ASN A 293 13.95 -13.55 -0.07
CA ASN A 293 14.25 -14.79 -0.80
C ASN A 293 13.88 -14.68 -2.28
N VAL A 294 12.69 -14.17 -2.59
CA VAL A 294 12.26 -13.93 -3.99
C VAL A 294 13.16 -12.89 -4.66
N TRP A 295 13.43 -11.78 -3.98
CA TRP A 295 14.30 -10.72 -4.51
C TRP A 295 15.72 -11.21 -4.79
N ALA A 296 16.32 -11.99 -3.89
CA ALA A 296 17.67 -12.53 -4.05
C ALA A 296 17.78 -13.43 -5.29
N ARG A 297 16.78 -14.29 -5.55
CA ARG A 297 16.73 -15.17 -6.71
C ARG A 297 16.60 -14.40 -8.02
N LEU A 298 15.69 -13.41 -8.07
CA LEU A 298 15.54 -12.57 -9.25
C LEU A 298 16.79 -11.74 -9.53
N SER A 299 17.45 -11.24 -8.49
CA SER A 299 18.71 -10.51 -8.61
C SER A 299 19.87 -11.40 -9.09
N ALA A 300 19.78 -12.71 -8.86
CA ALA A 300 20.71 -13.70 -9.39
C ALA A 300 20.38 -14.14 -10.84
N GLY A 301 19.35 -13.56 -11.46
CA GLY A 301 18.95 -13.83 -12.83
C GLY A 301 17.95 -15.01 -13.00
N GLU A 302 17.38 -15.50 -11.90
CA GLU A 302 16.30 -16.50 -11.97
C GLU A 302 14.98 -15.84 -12.34
N SER A 303 14.02 -16.62 -12.82
CA SER A 303 12.65 -16.16 -13.08
C SER A 303 11.75 -16.41 -11.87
N ALA A 304 10.77 -15.52 -11.63
CA ALA A 304 9.72 -15.75 -10.65
C ALA A 304 8.85 -16.95 -11.07
N THR A 305 8.51 -17.78 -10.10
CA THR A 305 7.60 -18.92 -10.26
C THR A 305 6.21 -18.61 -9.74
N GLU A 306 5.22 -19.43 -10.08
CA GLU A 306 3.89 -19.36 -9.46
C GLU A 306 3.96 -19.57 -7.94
N ALA A 307 4.85 -20.46 -7.49
CA ALA A 307 5.08 -20.69 -6.06
C ALA A 307 5.61 -19.44 -5.35
N ASP A 308 6.52 -18.68 -5.99
CA ASP A 308 7.01 -17.42 -5.44
C ASP A 308 5.87 -16.39 -5.32
N ALA A 309 5.07 -16.23 -6.38
CA ALA A 309 3.93 -15.31 -6.36
C ALA A 309 2.90 -15.73 -5.29
N ASN A 310 2.64 -17.04 -5.15
CA ASN A 310 1.76 -17.58 -4.11
C ASN A 310 2.29 -17.28 -2.71
N ALA A 311 3.59 -17.55 -2.45
CA ALA A 311 4.21 -17.30 -1.15
C ALA A 311 4.15 -15.81 -0.76
N VAL A 312 4.50 -14.91 -1.70
CA VAL A 312 4.41 -13.45 -1.51
C VAL A 312 2.97 -13.04 -1.19
N ARG A 313 1.98 -13.56 -1.94
CA ARG A 313 0.57 -13.25 -1.75
C ARG A 313 0.02 -13.76 -0.43
N LEU A 314 0.40 -15.00 -0.05
CA LEU A 314 0.03 -15.59 1.23
C LEU A 314 0.59 -14.80 2.41
N ALA A 315 1.88 -14.42 2.35
CA ALA A 315 2.51 -13.59 3.38
C ALA A 315 1.83 -12.22 3.51
N ALA A 316 1.46 -11.57 2.40
CA ALA A 316 0.73 -10.32 2.40
C ALA A 316 -0.66 -10.45 3.06
N THR A 317 -1.40 -11.51 2.72
CA THR A 317 -2.69 -11.82 3.33
C THR A 317 -2.54 -12.04 4.83
N HIS A 318 -1.54 -12.84 5.24
CA HIS A 318 -1.30 -13.13 6.66
C HIS A 318 -0.89 -11.87 7.42
N ALA A 319 -0.03 -11.03 6.88
CA ALA A 319 0.37 -9.76 7.49
C ALA A 319 -0.84 -8.85 7.77
N ALA A 320 -1.77 -8.72 6.82
CA ALA A 320 -2.98 -7.90 7.01
C ALA A 320 -3.92 -8.48 8.08
N GLN A 321 -4.16 -9.81 8.07
CA GLN A 321 -5.06 -10.45 9.03
C GLN A 321 -4.47 -10.46 10.45
N ALA A 322 -3.17 -10.73 10.60
CA ALA A 322 -2.46 -10.66 11.87
C ALA A 322 -2.45 -9.23 12.44
N SER A 323 -2.21 -8.23 11.59
CA SER A 323 -2.25 -6.83 11.99
C SER A 323 -3.60 -6.41 12.56
N PHE A 324 -4.70 -6.85 11.95
CA PHE A 324 -6.05 -6.61 12.47
C PHE A 324 -6.29 -7.34 13.80
N SER A 325 -5.83 -8.59 13.93
CA SER A 325 -5.91 -9.35 15.19
C SER A 325 -5.15 -8.63 16.33
N VAL A 326 -3.92 -8.18 16.06
CA VAL A 326 -3.10 -7.44 17.01
C VAL A 326 -3.75 -6.10 17.41
N ALA A 327 -4.22 -5.32 16.45
CA ALA A 327 -4.91 -4.05 16.72
C ALA A 327 -6.16 -4.26 17.59
N ARG A 328 -6.91 -5.36 17.39
CA ARG A 328 -8.06 -5.72 18.23
C ARG A 328 -7.65 -6.06 19.67
N LYS A 329 -6.55 -6.80 19.87
CA LYS A 329 -6.01 -7.08 21.22
C LYS A 329 -5.61 -5.78 21.91
N CYS A 330 -4.90 -4.89 21.21
CA CYS A 330 -4.50 -3.58 21.74
C CYS A 330 -5.72 -2.71 22.11
N PHE A 331 -6.75 -2.68 21.26
CA PHE A 331 -8.01 -1.98 21.56
C PHE A 331 -8.70 -2.54 22.82
N THR A 332 -8.73 -3.86 22.98
CA THR A 332 -9.29 -4.52 24.16
C THR A 332 -8.54 -4.11 25.43
N ILE A 333 -7.21 -4.04 25.39
CA ILE A 333 -6.38 -3.57 26.51
C ILE A 333 -6.68 -2.11 26.86
N GLY A 334 -6.91 -1.27 25.85
CA GLY A 334 -7.22 0.16 26.04
C GLY A 334 -8.54 0.42 26.77
N GLY A 335 -9.44 -0.56 26.79
CA GLY A 335 -10.73 -0.48 27.49
C GLY A 335 -11.57 0.72 27.02
N ILE A 336 -12.27 1.36 28.00
CA ILE A 336 -13.17 2.48 27.70
C ILE A 336 -12.45 3.71 27.09
N ALA A 337 -11.17 3.90 27.38
CA ALA A 337 -10.40 4.99 26.80
C ALA A 337 -10.25 4.84 25.29
N ALA A 338 -10.07 3.61 24.81
CA ALA A 338 -9.91 3.33 23.38
C ALA A 338 -11.18 3.56 22.56
N VAL A 339 -12.34 3.69 23.20
CA VAL A 339 -13.64 3.97 22.53
C VAL A 339 -13.77 5.44 22.10
N GLN A 340 -12.96 6.32 22.66
CA GLN A 340 -12.99 7.73 22.26
C GLN A 340 -12.56 7.85 20.78
N ALA A 341 -13.28 8.68 20.01
CA ALA A 341 -13.13 8.78 18.56
C ALA A 341 -11.72 9.21 18.11
N ASP A 342 -11.02 9.98 18.94
CA ASP A 342 -9.67 10.50 18.72
C ASP A 342 -8.56 9.57 19.28
N HIS A 343 -8.92 8.55 20.06
CA HIS A 343 -7.94 7.67 20.68
C HIS A 343 -7.23 6.79 19.64
N ILE A 344 -5.89 6.74 19.73
CA ILE A 344 -5.07 6.05 18.73
C ILE A 344 -5.39 4.57 18.58
N LEU A 345 -5.73 3.84 19.66
CA LEU A 345 -6.06 2.42 19.58
C LEU A 345 -7.35 2.15 18.82
N GLY A 346 -8.37 3.02 18.96
CA GLY A 346 -9.61 2.96 18.19
C GLY A 346 -9.35 3.21 16.70
N ARG A 347 -8.50 4.19 16.39
CA ARG A 347 -8.10 4.50 15.02
C ARG A 347 -7.32 3.35 14.38
N CYS A 348 -6.31 2.81 15.05
CA CYS A 348 -5.53 1.67 14.55
C CYS A 348 -6.42 0.43 14.31
N LEU A 349 -7.39 0.16 15.18
CA LEU A 349 -8.34 -0.92 14.96
C LEU A 349 -9.13 -0.73 13.65
N GLN A 350 -9.66 0.48 13.44
CA GLN A 350 -10.43 0.82 12.24
C GLN A 350 -9.57 0.76 10.97
N ASP A 351 -8.36 1.30 11.02
CA ASP A 351 -7.44 1.32 9.90
C ASP A 351 -7.00 -0.11 9.51
N CYS A 352 -6.60 -0.94 10.48
CA CYS A 352 -6.25 -2.35 10.23
C CYS A 352 -7.45 -3.17 9.73
N ALA A 353 -8.68 -2.88 10.21
CA ALA A 353 -9.89 -3.52 9.72
C ALA A 353 -10.10 -3.23 8.22
N VAL A 354 -9.91 -1.99 7.78
CA VAL A 354 -10.03 -1.62 6.36
C VAL A 354 -8.93 -2.26 5.53
N VAL A 355 -7.69 -2.29 6.00
CA VAL A 355 -6.59 -3.03 5.33
C VAL A 355 -6.98 -4.49 5.12
N ALA A 356 -7.46 -5.17 6.16
CA ALA A 356 -7.80 -6.60 6.11
C ALA A 356 -9.02 -6.92 5.21
N GLN A 357 -9.88 -5.94 4.93
CA GLN A 357 -11.05 -6.09 4.04
C GLN A 357 -10.72 -5.87 2.56
N HIS A 358 -9.57 -5.30 2.22
CA HIS A 358 -9.20 -5.10 0.82
C HIS A 358 -9.14 -6.44 0.08
N ALA A 359 -9.63 -6.48 -1.16
CA ALA A 359 -9.74 -7.70 -1.97
C ALA A 359 -8.43 -8.49 -2.08
N PHE A 360 -7.28 -7.80 -2.06
CA PHE A 360 -5.95 -8.43 -2.11
C PHE A 360 -5.56 -9.13 -0.81
N MET A 361 -6.13 -8.78 0.33
CA MET A 361 -5.78 -9.29 1.65
C MET A 361 -6.93 -9.96 2.38
N ALA A 362 -8.14 -9.98 1.79
CA ALA A 362 -9.29 -10.64 2.39
C ALA A 362 -9.01 -12.13 2.67
N SER A 363 -9.58 -12.65 3.75
CA SER A 363 -9.31 -14.02 4.25
C SER A 363 -9.55 -15.14 3.20
N GLY A 364 -10.41 -14.89 2.20
CA GLY A 364 -10.61 -15.80 1.07
C GLY A 364 -9.34 -16.06 0.23
N ASN A 365 -8.29 -15.24 0.37
CA ASN A 365 -7.01 -15.51 -0.29
C ASN A 365 -6.25 -16.70 0.32
N TYR A 366 -6.52 -17.08 1.58
CA TYR A 366 -6.00 -18.33 2.15
C TYR A 366 -6.50 -19.57 1.40
N GLU A 367 -7.78 -19.57 0.97
CA GLU A 367 -8.32 -20.65 0.14
C GLU A 367 -7.60 -20.71 -1.21
N ALA A 368 -7.39 -19.57 -1.85
CA ALA A 368 -6.69 -19.50 -3.13
C ALA A 368 -5.23 -19.99 -3.00
N ALA A 369 -4.52 -19.57 -1.93
CA ALA A 369 -3.17 -20.05 -1.64
C ALA A 369 -3.15 -21.56 -1.41
N GLY A 370 -4.05 -22.10 -0.59
CA GLY A 370 -4.15 -23.53 -0.34
C GLY A 370 -4.44 -24.35 -1.60
N LYS A 371 -5.20 -23.81 -2.57
CA LYS A 371 -5.40 -24.45 -3.87
C LYS A 371 -4.10 -24.57 -4.65
N VAL A 372 -3.28 -23.52 -4.68
CA VAL A 372 -1.96 -23.55 -5.34
C VAL A 372 -1.05 -24.58 -4.68
N GLU A 373 -0.96 -24.60 -3.33
CA GLU A 373 -0.18 -25.59 -2.58
C GLU A 373 -0.61 -27.06 -2.85
N LEU A 374 -1.91 -27.24 -3.08
CA LEU A 374 -2.47 -28.57 -3.43
C LEU A 374 -2.37 -28.90 -4.93
N GLY A 375 -1.71 -28.07 -5.75
CA GLY A 375 -1.58 -28.28 -7.19
C GLY A 375 -2.91 -28.17 -7.95
N ARG A 376 -3.88 -27.40 -7.43
CA ARG A 376 -5.21 -27.24 -8.04
C ARG A 376 -5.34 -25.97 -8.90
N GLY A 377 -4.24 -25.22 -9.02
CA GLY A 377 -4.21 -23.91 -9.68
C GLY A 377 -4.91 -22.81 -8.90
N GLY A 378 -4.49 -21.57 -9.09
CA GLY A 378 -5.11 -20.40 -8.47
C GLY A 378 -6.44 -20.02 -9.15
N ARG A 379 -7.19 -19.12 -8.50
CA ARG A 379 -8.33 -18.46 -9.14
C ARG A 379 -7.84 -17.36 -10.11
N PRO A 380 -8.64 -16.93 -11.11
CA PRO A 380 -8.27 -15.81 -11.97
C PRO A 380 -7.84 -14.56 -11.18
N GLY A 381 -6.68 -13.98 -11.52
CA GLY A 381 -6.09 -12.84 -10.81
C GLY A 381 -5.41 -13.21 -9.46
N TYR A 382 -5.17 -14.49 -9.21
CA TYR A 382 -4.39 -15.00 -8.09
C TYR A 382 -3.37 -16.04 -8.61
N PRO A 383 -2.14 -16.07 -8.19
CA PRO A 383 -1.42 -15.15 -7.30
C PRO A 383 -1.05 -13.82 -7.90
#